data_e3678566f6bc23274417dbbb9e1e874d
#
_entry.id   e3678566f6bc23274417dbbb9e1e874d
#
_cell.length_a   1.000
_cell.length_b   1.000
_cell.length_c   1.000
_cell.angle_alpha   90.00
_cell.angle_beta   90.00
_cell.angle_gamma   90.00
#
_symmetry.space_group_name_H-M   'P 1'
#
loop_
_entity.id
_entity.type
_entity.pdbx_description
1 polymer ?
#
loop_
_entity_poly.entity_id
_entity_poly.type
_entity_poly.pdbx_seq_one_letter_code
_entity_poly.pdbx_strand_id
1 'polypeptide(L)'
;MMTLQQFYRSREWESFRAVFVAQSADPDTGLVLCAHCGKPIVRKYDLVVHHKEPLTEGNVNDAFVALNPANCECVHFRCHNELHDRWQGGNGGWKPKPRMVHLVYGAPLSGKSTWVRDNMQRGDLVVDIDSIWQSVTGLPRYQKPDSLKTVVFKLHDELCDMVRTRAGKWRTAFVVAGAPRVADRQRLMVRVGADDALLIDATIDECKDRLLAANDRPADRWNEYIDDWFDRYQPDRK
;
A
#
# COMPACT_ATOMS: atom_id res chain seq x y z
N MET A 1 23.73 -17.90 23.26
CA MET A 1 23.07 -18.27 21.99
C MET A 1 22.19 -17.09 21.57
N MET A 2 22.29 -16.71 20.32
CA MET A 2 21.50 -15.61 19.74
C MET A 2 20.08 -16.11 19.41
N THR A 3 19.06 -15.31 19.71
CA THR A 3 17.68 -15.62 19.33
C THR A 3 17.43 -15.23 17.86
N LEU A 4 16.39 -15.77 17.23
CA LEU A 4 15.96 -15.38 15.88
C LEU A 4 15.80 -13.87 15.73
N GLN A 5 15.20 -13.21 16.74
CA GLN A 5 15.00 -11.76 16.70
C GLN A 5 16.32 -10.99 16.77
N GLN A 6 17.28 -11.48 17.57
CA GLN A 6 18.61 -10.89 17.66
C GLN A 6 19.40 -11.09 16.37
N PHE A 7 19.31 -12.27 15.76
CA PHE A 7 19.96 -12.59 14.49
C PHE A 7 19.52 -11.62 13.37
N TYR A 8 18.22 -11.45 13.15
CA TYR A 8 17.73 -10.56 12.10
C TYR A 8 18.02 -9.07 12.34
N ARG A 9 18.52 -8.69 13.54
CA ARG A 9 18.99 -7.35 13.87
C ARG A 9 20.51 -7.25 13.96
N SER A 10 21.23 -8.35 13.71
CA SER A 10 22.68 -8.38 13.81
C SER A 10 23.37 -7.73 12.62
N ARG A 11 24.58 -7.22 12.85
CA ARG A 11 25.41 -6.66 11.77
C ARG A 11 25.84 -7.72 10.77
N GLU A 12 26.04 -8.94 11.23
CA GLU A 12 26.41 -10.10 10.41
C GLU A 12 25.30 -10.38 9.37
N TRP A 13 24.04 -10.41 9.82
CA TRP A 13 22.91 -10.58 8.91
C TRP A 13 22.76 -9.42 7.94
N GLU A 14 22.85 -8.16 8.42
CA GLU A 14 22.75 -6.98 7.56
C GLU A 14 23.83 -6.97 6.47
N SER A 15 25.09 -7.29 6.85
CA SER A 15 26.20 -7.36 5.91
C SER A 15 26.02 -8.49 4.90
N PHE A 16 25.67 -9.68 5.37
CA PHE A 16 25.39 -10.83 4.50
C PHE A 16 24.27 -10.52 3.51
N ARG A 17 23.15 -9.98 4.01
CA ARG A 17 22.00 -9.61 3.18
C ARG A 17 22.38 -8.60 2.09
N ALA A 18 23.16 -7.58 2.42
CA ALA A 18 23.60 -6.57 1.45
C ALA A 18 24.44 -7.18 0.32
N VAL A 19 25.40 -8.04 0.65
CA VAL A 19 26.24 -8.74 -0.32
C VAL A 19 25.42 -9.70 -1.16
N PHE A 20 24.57 -10.50 -0.54
CA PHE A 20 23.72 -11.47 -1.22
C PHE A 20 22.79 -10.81 -2.26
N VAL A 21 22.14 -9.71 -1.87
CA VAL A 21 21.27 -8.95 -2.79
C VAL A 21 22.06 -8.37 -3.96
N ALA A 22 23.25 -7.81 -3.70
CA ALA A 22 24.10 -7.29 -4.76
C ALA A 22 24.56 -8.38 -5.75
N GLN A 23 24.87 -9.57 -5.25
CA GLN A 23 25.26 -10.72 -6.08
C GLN A 23 24.08 -11.36 -6.83
N SER A 24 22.85 -11.17 -6.34
CA SER A 24 21.61 -11.67 -6.97
C SER A 24 21.09 -10.74 -8.06
N ALA A 25 21.67 -9.56 -8.23
CA ALA A 25 21.28 -8.64 -9.29
C ALA A 25 21.77 -9.14 -10.65
N ASP A 26 20.90 -9.07 -11.64
CA ASP A 26 21.23 -9.33 -13.03
C ASP A 26 22.31 -8.32 -13.52
N PRO A 27 23.43 -8.77 -14.11
CA PRO A 27 24.55 -7.91 -14.44
C PRO A 27 24.24 -6.86 -15.52
N ASP A 28 23.27 -7.13 -16.40
CA ASP A 28 22.93 -6.25 -17.50
C ASP A 28 21.90 -5.18 -17.12
N THR A 29 20.93 -5.58 -16.28
CA THR A 29 19.82 -4.71 -15.90
C THR A 29 19.97 -4.11 -14.49
N GLY A 30 20.83 -4.68 -13.66
CA GLY A 30 20.96 -4.33 -12.24
C GLY A 30 19.74 -4.69 -11.38
N LEU A 31 18.78 -5.43 -11.94
CA LEU A 31 17.55 -5.78 -11.26
C LEU A 31 17.64 -7.17 -10.62
N VAL A 32 17.08 -7.31 -9.44
CA VAL A 32 16.93 -8.62 -8.78
C VAL A 32 15.60 -9.24 -9.20
N LEU A 33 15.62 -10.48 -9.68
CA LEU A 33 14.41 -11.23 -10.00
C LEU A 33 13.89 -11.97 -8.77
N CYS A 34 12.59 -11.99 -8.61
CA CYS A 34 11.92 -12.77 -7.57
C CYS A 34 12.00 -14.27 -7.90
N ALA A 35 12.60 -15.08 -7.03
CA ALA A 35 12.73 -16.53 -7.23
C ALA A 35 11.38 -17.25 -7.31
N HIS A 36 10.32 -16.70 -6.67
CA HIS A 36 8.99 -17.31 -6.66
C HIS A 36 8.16 -17.00 -7.92
N CYS A 37 8.09 -15.74 -8.37
CA CYS A 37 7.22 -15.34 -9.48
C CYS A 37 7.96 -14.91 -10.74
N GLY A 38 9.29 -14.89 -10.76
CA GLY A 38 10.13 -14.52 -11.90
C GLY A 38 10.12 -13.03 -12.27
N LYS A 39 9.35 -12.19 -11.60
CA LYS A 39 9.24 -10.76 -11.92
C LYS A 39 10.34 -9.94 -11.23
N PRO A 40 10.79 -8.81 -11.82
CA PRO A 40 11.80 -7.95 -11.20
C PRO A 40 11.28 -7.29 -9.92
N ILE A 41 12.14 -7.24 -8.89
CA ILE A 41 11.89 -6.56 -7.62
C ILE A 41 12.43 -5.13 -7.73
N VAL A 42 11.57 -4.19 -8.04
CA VAL A 42 11.95 -2.80 -8.34
C VAL A 42 12.12 -1.95 -7.09
N ARG A 43 11.39 -2.25 -6.02
CA ARG A 43 11.37 -1.44 -4.81
C ARG A 43 12.13 -2.12 -3.67
N LYS A 44 13.06 -1.39 -3.05
CA LYS A 44 13.89 -1.91 -1.96
C LYS A 44 13.10 -2.48 -0.78
N TYR A 45 11.94 -1.89 -0.44
CA TYR A 45 11.09 -2.35 0.65
C TYR A 45 10.26 -3.59 0.29
N ASP A 46 10.13 -3.93 -1.00
CA ASP A 46 9.47 -5.15 -1.49
C ASP A 46 10.42 -6.34 -1.57
N LEU A 47 11.74 -6.11 -1.40
CA LEU A 47 12.76 -7.14 -1.47
C LEU A 47 12.95 -7.80 -0.11
N VAL A 48 12.70 -9.09 -0.06
CA VAL A 48 12.96 -9.96 1.10
C VAL A 48 13.99 -11.01 0.72
N VAL A 49 14.99 -11.21 1.56
CA VAL A 49 15.88 -12.38 1.50
C VAL A 49 15.22 -13.48 2.34
N HIS A 50 14.77 -14.52 1.67
CA HIS A 50 14.07 -15.66 2.24
C HIS A 50 15.03 -16.83 2.44
N HIS A 51 14.94 -17.51 3.59
CA HIS A 51 15.65 -18.79 3.81
C HIS A 51 14.76 -19.94 3.36
N LYS A 52 15.25 -20.76 2.43
CA LYS A 52 14.57 -21.98 1.92
C LYS A 52 14.35 -22.99 3.03
N GLU A 53 15.41 -23.29 3.80
CA GLU A 53 15.30 -23.95 5.08
C GLU A 53 15.04 -22.92 6.16
N PRO A 54 13.86 -22.93 6.81
CA PRO A 54 13.49 -21.94 7.78
C PRO A 54 14.43 -21.90 8.98
N LEU A 55 14.81 -20.70 9.42
CA LEU A 55 15.57 -20.55 10.65
C LEU A 55 14.67 -20.79 11.87
N THR A 56 15.22 -21.48 12.83
CA THR A 56 14.64 -21.81 14.13
C THR A 56 15.61 -21.39 15.24
N GLU A 57 15.16 -21.38 16.48
CA GLU A 57 16.06 -21.15 17.63
C GLU A 57 17.18 -22.20 17.70
N GLY A 58 16.97 -23.40 17.08
CA GLY A 58 17.95 -24.48 17.08
C GLY A 58 19.06 -24.33 16.03
N ASN A 59 18.78 -23.70 14.88
CA ASN A 59 19.75 -23.61 13.77
C ASN A 59 20.21 -22.17 13.47
N VAL A 60 19.64 -21.15 14.14
CA VAL A 60 19.96 -19.74 13.87
C VAL A 60 21.43 -19.38 14.21
N ASN A 61 22.08 -20.15 15.08
CA ASN A 61 23.49 -19.97 15.43
C ASN A 61 24.44 -20.78 14.54
N ASP A 62 23.93 -21.56 13.60
CA ASP A 62 24.71 -22.27 12.61
C ASP A 62 24.89 -21.40 11.36
N ALA A 63 26.11 -20.88 11.18
CA ALA A 63 26.43 -20.03 10.03
C ALA A 63 26.27 -20.76 8.67
N PHE A 64 26.42 -22.09 8.65
CA PHE A 64 26.20 -22.88 7.42
C PHE A 64 24.73 -22.99 7.01
N VAL A 65 23.82 -22.63 7.92
CA VAL A 65 22.38 -22.53 7.65
C VAL A 65 21.95 -21.07 7.55
N ALA A 66 22.33 -20.26 8.54
CA ALA A 66 21.81 -18.90 8.69
C ALA A 66 22.45 -17.86 7.74
N LEU A 67 23.74 -18.05 7.36
CA LEU A 67 24.48 -17.16 6.46
C LEU A 67 24.91 -17.87 5.18
N ASN A 68 24.18 -18.89 4.76
CA ASN A 68 24.48 -19.66 3.58
C ASN A 68 23.74 -19.10 2.35
N PRO A 69 24.47 -18.59 1.32
CA PRO A 69 23.82 -18.12 0.10
C PRO A 69 22.97 -19.18 -0.62
N ALA A 70 23.37 -20.48 -0.55
CA ALA A 70 22.61 -21.56 -1.18
C ALA A 70 21.25 -21.80 -0.48
N ASN A 71 21.14 -21.42 0.80
CA ASN A 71 19.89 -21.45 1.56
C ASN A 71 19.04 -20.19 1.42
N CYS A 72 19.50 -19.16 0.70
CA CYS A 72 18.82 -17.89 0.55
C CYS A 72 18.29 -17.70 -0.88
N GLU A 73 17.22 -16.91 -0.99
CA GLU A 73 16.69 -16.44 -2.26
C GLU A 73 16.03 -15.06 -2.10
N CYS A 74 16.05 -14.26 -3.18
CA CYS A 74 15.37 -12.97 -3.20
C CYS A 74 13.92 -13.12 -3.67
N VAL A 75 12.96 -12.65 -2.88
CA VAL A 75 11.53 -12.72 -3.22
C VAL A 75 10.85 -11.39 -2.93
N HIS A 76 9.72 -11.13 -3.61
CA HIS A 76 8.85 -10.03 -3.19
C HIS A 76 8.28 -10.30 -1.80
N PHE A 77 8.00 -9.26 -1.05
CA PHE A 77 7.37 -9.35 0.27
C PHE A 77 6.06 -10.16 0.22
N ARG A 78 5.25 -9.97 -0.81
CA ARG A 78 4.04 -10.76 -1.03
C ARG A 78 4.35 -12.23 -1.28
N CYS A 79 5.27 -12.54 -2.18
CA CYS A 79 5.66 -13.91 -2.49
C CYS A 79 6.25 -14.63 -1.27
N HIS A 80 7.03 -13.91 -0.44
CA HIS A 80 7.54 -14.43 0.83
C HIS A 80 6.41 -14.85 1.80
N ASN A 81 5.34 -14.05 1.87
CA ASN A 81 4.19 -14.41 2.69
C ASN A 81 3.43 -15.62 2.13
N GLU A 82 3.39 -15.78 0.81
CA GLU A 82 2.82 -16.95 0.13
C GLU A 82 3.66 -18.21 0.43
N LEU A 83 4.99 -18.15 0.33
CA LEU A 83 5.90 -19.25 0.63
C LEU A 83 5.81 -19.77 2.07
N HIS A 84 5.53 -18.89 3.02
CA HIS A 84 5.36 -19.25 4.43
C HIS A 84 3.95 -19.70 4.80
N ASP A 85 3.06 -19.95 3.82
CA ASP A 85 1.65 -20.27 4.06
C ASP A 85 0.99 -19.31 5.10
N ARG A 86 1.53 -18.09 5.22
CA ARG A 86 0.97 -17.09 6.14
C ARG A 86 -0.45 -16.69 5.78
N TRP A 87 -0.89 -17.12 4.60
CA TRP A 87 -2.25 -17.02 4.09
C TRP A 87 -3.07 -18.31 4.30
N GLN A 88 -2.41 -19.47 4.53
CA GLN A 88 -3.04 -20.75 4.82
C GLN A 88 -2.59 -21.19 6.22
N GLY A 89 -3.46 -21.03 7.21
CA GLY A 89 -3.15 -21.23 8.63
C GLY A 89 -2.50 -22.58 8.94
N GLY A 90 -1.28 -22.54 9.41
CA GLY A 90 -0.63 -23.65 10.12
C GLY A 90 -1.34 -23.95 11.44
N ASN A 91 -1.36 -25.19 11.85
CA ASN A 91 -1.99 -25.76 13.06
C ASN A 91 -1.82 -24.88 14.29
N GLY A 92 -2.92 -24.28 14.77
CA GLY A 92 -2.92 -23.57 16.06
C GLY A 92 -3.65 -22.23 16.07
N GLY A 93 -4.91 -22.20 15.75
CA GLY A 93 -5.88 -21.31 16.42
C GLY A 93 -5.97 -19.84 16.02
N TRP A 94 -5.03 -19.20 15.34
CA TRP A 94 -5.18 -17.81 14.89
C TRP A 94 -4.81 -17.66 13.42
N LYS A 95 -5.83 -17.72 12.54
CA LYS A 95 -5.67 -17.29 11.15
C LYS A 95 -5.70 -15.75 11.15
N PRO A 96 -4.60 -15.05 10.85
CA PRO A 96 -4.72 -13.62 10.62
C PRO A 96 -5.73 -13.43 9.48
N LYS A 97 -6.79 -12.67 9.73
CA LYS A 97 -7.73 -12.31 8.67
C LYS A 97 -6.94 -11.67 7.52
N PRO A 98 -7.22 -12.04 6.26
CA PRO A 98 -6.53 -11.44 5.13
C PRO A 98 -6.61 -9.93 5.22
N ARG A 99 -5.53 -9.25 4.89
CA ARG A 99 -5.51 -7.80 4.87
C ARG A 99 -6.34 -7.32 3.69
N MET A 100 -7.41 -6.61 3.99
CA MET A 100 -8.32 -6.08 2.99
C MET A 100 -7.89 -4.70 2.53
N VAL A 101 -8.05 -4.44 1.24
CA VAL A 101 -7.83 -3.11 0.65
C VAL A 101 -9.07 -2.70 -0.11
N HIS A 102 -9.69 -1.63 0.34
CA HIS A 102 -10.87 -1.03 -0.25
C HIS A 102 -10.49 0.22 -1.04
N LEU A 103 -10.86 0.26 -2.33
CA LEU A 103 -10.88 1.50 -3.10
C LEU A 103 -12.19 2.22 -2.81
N VAL A 104 -12.16 3.31 -2.04
CA VAL A 104 -13.35 4.12 -1.73
C VAL A 104 -13.42 5.28 -2.71
N TYR A 105 -14.41 5.26 -3.60
CA TYR A 105 -14.51 6.27 -4.65
C TYR A 105 -15.88 6.97 -4.69
N GLY A 106 -15.95 8.10 -5.39
CA GLY A 106 -17.17 8.90 -5.52
C GLY A 106 -16.87 10.37 -5.78
N ALA A 107 -17.91 11.15 -5.99
CA ALA A 107 -17.82 12.57 -6.31
C ALA A 107 -17.10 13.39 -5.22
N PRO A 108 -16.54 14.55 -5.54
CA PRO A 108 -16.17 15.50 -4.50
C PRO A 108 -17.38 15.77 -3.58
N LEU A 109 -17.14 15.84 -2.28
CA LEU A 109 -18.16 16.01 -1.24
C LEU A 109 -19.23 14.89 -1.14
N SER A 110 -19.07 13.75 -1.81
CA SER A 110 -19.99 12.61 -1.63
C SER A 110 -19.98 12.02 -0.20
N GLY A 111 -18.98 12.35 0.62
CA GLY A 111 -18.88 11.85 1.99
C GLY A 111 -17.85 10.72 2.18
N LYS A 112 -16.97 10.44 1.21
CA LYS A 112 -15.94 9.38 1.26
C LYS A 112 -15.12 9.37 2.56
N SER A 113 -14.52 10.51 2.88
CA SER A 113 -13.66 10.61 4.08
C SER A 113 -14.45 10.46 5.39
N THR A 114 -15.72 10.85 5.39
CA THR A 114 -16.64 10.62 6.51
C THR A 114 -16.95 9.14 6.64
N TRP A 115 -17.34 8.50 5.54
CA TRP A 115 -17.62 7.08 5.52
C TRP A 115 -16.40 6.25 5.97
N VAL A 116 -15.20 6.58 5.48
CA VAL A 116 -13.96 5.89 5.93
C VAL A 116 -13.75 6.06 7.42
N ARG A 117 -13.88 7.27 7.95
CA ARG A 117 -13.72 7.55 9.39
C ARG A 117 -14.71 6.76 10.25
N ASP A 118 -15.95 6.61 9.79
CA ASP A 118 -17.01 5.92 10.52
C ASP A 118 -16.88 4.37 10.44
N ASN A 119 -16.17 3.86 9.42
CA ASN A 119 -16.00 2.42 9.20
C ASN A 119 -14.59 1.90 9.53
N MET A 120 -13.59 2.76 9.63
CA MET A 120 -12.23 2.36 9.99
C MET A 120 -12.11 2.01 11.48
N GLN A 121 -11.19 1.12 11.78
CA GLN A 121 -10.81 0.75 13.14
C GLN A 121 -9.42 1.29 13.49
N ARG A 122 -9.11 1.34 14.78
CA ARG A 122 -7.77 1.73 15.23
C ARG A 122 -6.70 0.80 14.64
N GLY A 123 -5.78 1.37 13.89
CA GLY A 123 -4.68 0.65 13.25
C GLY A 123 -4.93 0.30 11.78
N ASP A 124 -6.08 0.69 11.22
CA ASP A 124 -6.30 0.65 9.77
C ASP A 124 -5.54 1.78 9.07
N LEU A 125 -5.20 1.56 7.81
CA LEU A 125 -4.45 2.50 6.99
C LEU A 125 -5.41 3.28 6.07
N VAL A 126 -5.27 4.60 6.05
CA VAL A 126 -6.02 5.45 5.12
C VAL A 126 -5.05 6.18 4.19
N VAL A 127 -5.23 6.01 2.88
CA VAL A 127 -4.49 6.73 1.84
C VAL A 127 -5.46 7.72 1.18
N ASP A 128 -5.40 8.97 1.62
CA ASP A 128 -6.19 10.08 1.11
C ASP A 128 -5.25 11.24 0.77
N ILE A 129 -5.22 11.64 -0.51
CA ILE A 129 -4.32 12.67 -1.02
C ILE A 129 -4.51 14.02 -0.29
N ASP A 130 -5.75 14.35 0.11
CA ASP A 130 -6.03 15.60 0.81
C ASP A 130 -5.47 15.58 2.24
N SER A 131 -5.46 14.42 2.88
CA SER A 131 -4.82 14.24 4.20
C SER A 131 -3.30 14.30 4.11
N ILE A 132 -2.71 13.77 3.03
CA ILE A 132 -1.27 13.89 2.76
C ILE A 132 -0.89 15.35 2.56
N TRP A 133 -1.68 16.11 1.79
CA TRP A 133 -1.48 17.55 1.62
C TRP A 133 -1.43 18.27 2.97
N GLN A 134 -2.43 18.05 3.80
CA GLN A 134 -2.52 18.66 5.12
C GLN A 134 -1.32 18.30 6.02
N SER A 135 -0.90 17.03 6.00
CA SER A 135 0.22 16.56 6.82
C SER A 135 1.56 17.13 6.38
N VAL A 136 1.76 17.29 5.06
CA VAL A 136 3.03 17.79 4.49
C VAL A 136 3.15 19.30 4.64
N THR A 137 2.03 20.04 4.47
CA THR A 137 2.07 21.50 4.45
C THR A 137 1.84 22.13 5.81
N GLY A 138 1.14 21.45 6.72
CA GLY A 138 0.62 22.04 7.96
C GLY A 138 -0.49 23.07 7.73
N LEU A 139 -0.91 23.29 6.48
CA LEU A 139 -1.96 24.25 6.09
C LEU A 139 -3.34 23.59 6.15
N PRO A 140 -4.42 24.39 6.13
CA PRO A 140 -5.77 23.86 5.95
C PRO A 140 -5.88 22.94 4.73
N ARG A 141 -6.70 21.89 4.84
CA ARG A 141 -6.78 20.73 3.93
C ARG A 141 -6.80 21.06 2.42
N TYR A 142 -7.38 22.21 2.06
CA TYR A 142 -7.58 22.60 0.65
C TYR A 142 -6.66 23.73 0.19
N GLN A 143 -5.74 24.17 1.03
CA GLN A 143 -4.65 25.06 0.65
C GLN A 143 -3.46 24.23 0.18
N LYS A 144 -3.30 24.14 -1.13
CA LYS A 144 -2.34 23.24 -1.80
C LYS A 144 -1.31 24.03 -2.61
N PRO A 145 -0.17 24.44 -2.02
CA PRO A 145 0.87 25.17 -2.74
C PRO A 145 1.48 24.32 -3.87
N ASP A 146 1.54 24.85 -5.09
CA ASP A 146 2.09 24.12 -6.25
C ASP A 146 3.54 23.68 -6.05
N SER A 147 4.33 24.41 -5.28
CA SER A 147 5.72 24.08 -4.96
C SER A 147 5.90 22.72 -4.29
N LEU A 148 4.88 22.20 -3.57
CA LEU A 148 4.92 20.93 -2.87
C LEU A 148 4.19 19.79 -3.62
N LYS A 149 3.62 20.08 -4.78
CA LYS A 149 2.84 19.11 -5.55
C LYS A 149 3.60 17.81 -5.83
N THR A 150 4.84 17.92 -6.31
CA THR A 150 5.68 16.76 -6.62
C THR A 150 5.95 15.90 -5.38
N VAL A 151 6.20 16.53 -4.23
CA VAL A 151 6.46 15.83 -2.96
C VAL A 151 5.23 15.05 -2.51
N VAL A 152 4.06 15.70 -2.52
CA VAL A 152 2.79 15.08 -2.08
C VAL A 152 2.40 13.90 -2.97
N PHE A 153 2.50 14.06 -4.30
CA PHE A 153 2.19 12.97 -5.23
C PHE A 153 3.16 11.80 -5.08
N LYS A 154 4.45 12.07 -4.86
CA LYS A 154 5.43 11.02 -4.62
C LYS A 154 5.16 10.26 -3.32
N LEU A 155 4.80 10.96 -2.24
CA LEU A 155 4.39 10.31 -0.98
C LEU A 155 3.13 9.48 -1.14
N HIS A 156 2.14 9.99 -1.87
CA HIS A 156 0.93 9.23 -2.20
C HIS A 156 1.28 7.94 -2.97
N ASP A 157 2.17 8.03 -3.95
CA ASP A 157 2.62 6.90 -4.73
C ASP A 157 3.33 5.85 -3.87
N GLU A 158 4.23 6.27 -2.97
CA GLU A 158 4.90 5.37 -2.02
C GLU A 158 3.90 4.69 -1.08
N LEU A 159 2.90 5.43 -0.57
CA LEU A 159 1.85 4.83 0.25
C LEU A 159 1.01 3.80 -0.52
N CYS A 160 0.67 4.07 -1.78
CA CYS A 160 -0.02 3.11 -2.65
C CYS A 160 0.83 1.84 -2.86
N ASP A 161 2.13 1.98 -3.05
CA ASP A 161 3.06 0.86 -3.19
C ASP A 161 3.17 0.06 -1.88
N MET A 162 3.20 0.73 -0.72
CA MET A 162 3.14 0.06 0.59
C MET A 162 1.82 -0.70 0.81
N VAL A 163 0.70 -0.15 0.36
CA VAL A 163 -0.60 -0.86 0.39
C VAL A 163 -0.55 -2.08 -0.50
N ARG A 164 -0.05 -1.95 -1.73
CA ARG A 164 0.06 -3.06 -2.69
C ARG A 164 0.91 -4.21 -2.14
N THR A 165 2.05 -3.89 -1.54
CA THR A 165 2.97 -4.88 -0.98
C THR A 165 2.56 -5.36 0.41
N ARG A 166 1.45 -4.84 0.94
CA ARG A 166 0.99 -5.16 2.30
C ARG A 166 2.05 -4.84 3.38
N ALA A 167 2.86 -3.81 3.16
CA ALA A 167 3.86 -3.36 4.12
C ALA A 167 3.23 -2.83 5.41
N GLY A 168 3.81 -3.17 6.57
CA GLY A 168 3.28 -2.76 7.88
C GLY A 168 2.40 -3.82 8.56
N LYS A 169 1.69 -3.43 9.62
CA LYS A 169 0.87 -4.35 10.46
C LYS A 169 -0.62 -3.99 10.48
N TRP A 170 -1.08 -3.18 9.53
CA TRP A 170 -2.49 -2.81 9.41
C TRP A 170 -3.35 -4.01 8.96
N ARG A 171 -4.64 -3.98 9.23
CA ARG A 171 -5.62 -5.01 8.82
C ARG A 171 -6.36 -4.62 7.57
N THR A 172 -6.90 -3.40 7.55
CA THR A 172 -7.64 -2.85 6.44
C THR A 172 -6.94 -1.60 5.94
N ALA A 173 -6.91 -1.40 4.62
CA ALA A 173 -6.48 -0.16 4.01
C ALA A 173 -7.62 0.42 3.19
N PHE A 174 -7.86 1.71 3.36
CA PHE A 174 -8.82 2.48 2.58
C PHE A 174 -8.06 3.44 1.68
N VAL A 175 -8.17 3.27 0.37
CA VAL A 175 -7.59 4.18 -0.62
C VAL A 175 -8.71 5.05 -1.17
N VAL A 176 -8.65 6.36 -0.91
CA VAL A 176 -9.71 7.30 -1.24
C VAL A 176 -9.40 8.01 -2.55
N ALA A 177 -10.33 7.97 -3.51
CA ALA A 177 -10.16 8.58 -4.83
C ALA A 177 -11.46 9.17 -5.40
N GLY A 178 -11.34 10.05 -6.40
CA GLY A 178 -12.49 10.49 -7.19
C GLY A 178 -12.92 9.41 -8.20
N ALA A 179 -12.03 8.99 -9.07
CA ALA A 179 -12.12 7.89 -10.03
C ALA A 179 -13.49 7.73 -10.76
N PRO A 180 -13.97 8.74 -11.51
CA PRO A 180 -15.28 8.68 -12.16
C PRO A 180 -15.37 7.63 -13.25
N ARG A 181 -14.28 7.32 -13.94
CA ARG A 181 -14.28 6.38 -15.07
C ARG A 181 -13.95 4.96 -14.60
N VAL A 182 -14.57 3.96 -15.23
CA VAL A 182 -14.27 2.54 -14.99
C VAL A 182 -12.78 2.24 -15.14
N ALA A 183 -12.15 2.76 -16.20
CA ALA A 183 -10.72 2.56 -16.46
C ALA A 183 -9.82 3.12 -15.34
N ASP A 184 -10.19 4.25 -14.73
CA ASP A 184 -9.44 4.85 -13.64
C ASP A 184 -9.56 4.01 -12.36
N ARG A 185 -10.76 3.50 -12.07
CA ARG A 185 -11.00 2.55 -10.95
C ARG A 185 -10.19 1.27 -11.12
N GLN A 186 -10.29 0.63 -12.28
CA GLN A 186 -9.54 -0.60 -12.57
C GLN A 186 -8.03 -0.39 -12.44
N ARG A 187 -7.50 0.72 -12.94
CA ARG A 187 -6.08 1.07 -12.84
C ARG A 187 -5.64 1.25 -11.40
N LEU A 188 -6.45 1.95 -10.60
CA LEU A 188 -6.18 2.13 -9.16
C LEU A 188 -6.29 0.81 -8.40
N MET A 189 -7.31 -0.01 -8.66
CA MET A 189 -7.46 -1.33 -8.03
C MET A 189 -6.24 -2.21 -8.28
N VAL A 190 -5.78 -2.28 -9.53
CA VAL A 190 -4.57 -3.04 -9.87
C VAL A 190 -3.34 -2.45 -9.19
N ARG A 191 -3.21 -1.13 -9.18
CA ARG A 191 -2.07 -0.43 -8.59
C ARG A 191 -1.91 -0.69 -7.11
N VAL A 192 -3.00 -0.66 -6.34
CA VAL A 192 -2.96 -0.85 -4.89
C VAL A 192 -3.25 -2.30 -4.46
N GLY A 193 -3.60 -3.17 -5.41
CA GLY A 193 -4.06 -4.53 -5.12
C GLY A 193 -5.34 -4.51 -4.28
N ALA A 194 -6.33 -3.68 -4.67
CA ALA A 194 -7.59 -3.59 -3.97
C ALA A 194 -8.43 -4.86 -4.16
N ASP A 195 -9.08 -5.28 -3.09
CA ASP A 195 -9.95 -6.44 -3.07
C ASP A 195 -11.35 -6.10 -3.60
N ASP A 196 -11.78 -4.85 -3.40
CA ASP A 196 -13.04 -4.32 -3.93
C ASP A 196 -12.98 -2.80 -4.17
N ALA A 197 -14.05 -2.27 -4.77
CA ALA A 197 -14.27 -0.85 -4.98
C ALA A 197 -15.65 -0.46 -4.45
N LEU A 198 -15.68 0.50 -3.52
CA LEU A 198 -16.87 0.97 -2.84
C LEU A 198 -17.24 2.37 -3.34
N LEU A 199 -18.38 2.48 -4.02
CA LEU A 199 -18.94 3.77 -4.39
C LEU A 199 -19.59 4.41 -3.17
N ILE A 200 -19.17 5.63 -2.85
CA ILE A 200 -19.91 6.48 -1.93
C ILE A 200 -20.82 7.37 -2.77
N ASP A 201 -22.03 6.90 -2.92
CA ASP A 201 -23.04 7.53 -3.77
C ASP A 201 -23.58 8.81 -3.11
N ALA A 202 -23.80 9.81 -3.95
CA ALA A 202 -24.46 11.06 -3.59
C ALA A 202 -24.92 11.74 -4.89
N THR A 203 -26.00 12.48 -4.83
CA THR A 203 -26.45 13.26 -5.97
C THR A 203 -25.61 14.52 -6.15
N ILE A 204 -25.65 15.11 -7.35
CA ILE A 204 -24.96 16.37 -7.63
C ILE A 204 -25.42 17.50 -6.71
N ASP A 205 -26.73 17.56 -6.42
CA ASP A 205 -27.32 18.57 -5.56
C ASP A 205 -26.84 18.40 -4.10
N GLU A 206 -26.82 17.17 -3.58
CA GLU A 206 -26.28 16.89 -2.25
C GLU A 206 -24.80 17.29 -2.11
N CYS A 207 -24.00 17.07 -3.17
CA CYS A 207 -22.60 17.48 -3.17
C CYS A 207 -22.47 19.03 -3.16
N LYS A 208 -23.31 19.73 -3.94
CA LYS A 208 -23.32 21.19 -3.99
C LYS A 208 -23.84 21.81 -2.68
N ASP A 209 -24.88 21.25 -2.10
CA ASP A 209 -25.39 21.67 -0.77
C ASP A 209 -24.33 21.54 0.33
N ARG A 210 -23.61 20.40 0.33
CA ARG A 210 -22.49 20.18 1.26
C ARG A 210 -21.33 21.14 1.01
N LEU A 211 -21.10 21.57 -0.23
CA LEU A 211 -20.11 22.57 -0.58
C LEU A 211 -20.46 23.94 0.03
N LEU A 212 -21.71 24.35 -0.10
CA LEU A 212 -22.19 25.61 0.47
C LEU A 212 -22.09 25.60 2.00
N ALA A 213 -22.44 24.48 2.63
CA ALA A 213 -22.39 24.33 4.07
C ALA A 213 -20.95 24.29 4.64
N ALA A 214 -19.98 23.76 3.88
CA ALA A 214 -18.62 23.54 4.37
C ALA A 214 -17.82 24.84 4.55
N ASN A 215 -18.01 25.82 3.68
CA ASN A 215 -17.34 27.15 3.67
C ASN A 215 -15.82 27.14 3.95
N ASP A 216 -15.14 26.02 3.60
CA ASP A 216 -13.71 25.77 3.85
C ASP A 216 -12.86 25.77 2.58
N ARG A 217 -13.50 26.05 1.43
CA ARG A 217 -12.89 26.00 0.09
C ARG A 217 -13.59 26.95 -0.90
N PRO A 218 -12.91 27.35 -2.00
CA PRO A 218 -13.51 28.20 -3.04
C PRO A 218 -14.68 27.50 -3.73
N ALA A 219 -15.90 28.02 -3.58
CA ALA A 219 -17.11 27.38 -4.06
C ALA A 219 -17.11 27.21 -5.60
N ASP A 220 -16.72 28.24 -6.36
CA ASP A 220 -16.75 28.21 -7.83
C ASP A 220 -15.90 27.05 -8.39
N ARG A 221 -14.65 26.96 -7.95
CA ARG A 221 -13.74 25.91 -8.40
C ARG A 221 -14.20 24.50 -8.01
N TRP A 222 -14.83 24.36 -6.84
CA TRP A 222 -15.31 23.07 -6.39
C TRP A 222 -16.62 22.65 -7.05
N ASN A 223 -17.48 23.60 -7.47
CA ASN A 223 -18.62 23.33 -8.33
C ASN A 223 -18.16 22.72 -9.68
N GLU A 224 -17.13 23.32 -10.31
CA GLU A 224 -16.54 22.76 -11.54
C GLU A 224 -16.04 21.32 -11.35
N TYR A 225 -15.38 21.01 -10.21
CA TYR A 225 -14.90 19.66 -9.92
C TYR A 225 -16.05 18.67 -9.69
N ILE A 226 -17.15 19.10 -9.08
CA ILE A 226 -18.35 18.28 -8.91
C ILE A 226 -18.97 18.00 -10.27
N ASP A 227 -19.23 19.03 -11.06
CA ASP A 227 -19.84 18.91 -12.39
C ASP A 227 -19.02 18.00 -13.31
N ASP A 228 -17.69 18.24 -13.40
CA ASP A 228 -16.76 17.43 -14.18
C ASP A 228 -16.74 15.95 -13.74
N TRP A 229 -16.88 15.67 -12.44
CA TRP A 229 -16.95 14.29 -11.97
C TRP A 229 -18.22 13.60 -12.45
N PHE A 230 -19.39 14.23 -12.33
CA PHE A 230 -20.68 13.67 -12.76
C PHE A 230 -20.73 13.51 -14.28
N ASP A 231 -20.19 14.45 -15.04
CA ASP A 231 -20.11 14.37 -16.51
C ASP A 231 -19.26 13.18 -16.99
N ARG A 232 -18.23 12.82 -16.24
CA ARG A 232 -17.33 11.69 -16.55
C ARG A 232 -17.70 10.38 -15.91
N TYR A 233 -18.68 10.38 -15.01
CA TYR A 233 -19.01 9.18 -14.26
C TYR A 233 -19.53 8.06 -15.16
N GLN A 234 -18.93 6.91 -15.02
CA GLN A 234 -19.31 5.68 -15.69
C GLN A 234 -19.69 4.64 -14.63
N PRO A 235 -20.96 4.20 -14.57
CA PRO A 235 -21.35 3.14 -13.65
C PRO A 235 -20.63 1.83 -13.98
N ASP A 236 -20.37 1.02 -12.95
CA ASP A 236 -19.85 -0.32 -13.17
C ASP A 236 -20.91 -1.17 -13.89
N ARG A 237 -20.49 -1.90 -14.91
CA ARG A 237 -21.41 -2.83 -15.60
C ARG A 237 -21.76 -3.94 -14.61
N LYS A 238 -23.05 -4.15 -14.42
CA LYS A 238 -23.59 -5.27 -13.63
C LYS A 238 -23.23 -6.60 -14.25
#